data_786631c5a7438b4b99252a078581ba4d
#
_entry.id   786631c5a7438b4b99252a078581ba4d
#
_cell.length_a   1.000
_cell.length_b   1.000
_cell.length_c   1.000
_cell.angle_alpha   90.00
_cell.angle_beta   90.00
_cell.angle_gamma   90.00
#
_symmetry.space_group_name_H-M   'P 1'
#
loop_
_entity.id
_entity.type
_entity.pdbx_description
1 polymer ?
#
loop_
_entity_poly.entity_id
_entity_poly.type
_entity_poly.pdbx_seq_one_letter_code
_entity_poly.pdbx_strand_id
1 'polypeptide(L)'
;YTQLFNLLCEKADDVYGGRLPVHVRCLIDECANIGQIPKLEKLIATIRSREISACLVLQAQSQLKAVYKDNADTIIGNCDSRLFLGGSEPTTLKELSASLGKETIDIANTGESRGKEVSHSLNYQKLGKDLASVDELSVLDGGKCILQLRGVRPFLSDKYDITKHPNYKYLSDYDPRNNFDIEKFLSTRLKTKANDTYDAYEITETAE
;
A
#
# COMPACT_ATOMS: atom_id res chain seq x y z
N TYR A 1 16.22 6.94 0.89
CA TYR A 1 15.04 7.18 0.04
C TYR A 1 15.01 8.60 -0.50
N THR A 2 15.22 9.64 0.31
CA THR A 2 15.21 11.03 -0.15
C THR A 2 16.23 11.26 -1.27
N GLN A 3 17.47 10.81 -1.10
CA GLN A 3 18.53 10.91 -2.13
C GLN A 3 18.12 10.12 -3.39
N LEU A 4 17.55 8.94 -3.25
CA LEU A 4 17.11 8.14 -4.39
C LEU A 4 16.03 8.87 -5.20
N PHE A 5 14.99 9.39 -4.54
CA PHE A 5 13.93 10.12 -5.24
C PHE A 5 14.43 11.39 -5.91
N ASN A 6 15.32 12.15 -5.24
CA ASN A 6 15.93 13.34 -5.83
C ASN A 6 16.75 12.96 -7.07
N LEU A 7 17.61 11.96 -6.97
CA LEU A 7 18.41 11.49 -8.08
C LEU A 7 17.56 11.04 -9.28
N LEU A 8 16.48 10.28 -9.02
CA LEU A 8 15.58 9.81 -10.08
C LEU A 8 14.84 10.97 -10.75
N CYS A 9 14.37 11.96 -9.97
CA CYS A 9 13.70 13.14 -10.51
C CYS A 9 14.66 14.02 -11.31
N GLU A 10 15.85 14.31 -10.78
CA GLU A 10 16.91 15.05 -11.49
C GLU A 10 17.31 14.36 -12.78
N LYS A 11 17.53 13.04 -12.75
CA LYS A 11 17.82 12.29 -13.97
C LYS A 11 16.70 12.36 -15.00
N ALA A 12 15.44 12.26 -14.55
CA ALA A 12 14.29 12.37 -15.44
C ALA A 12 14.24 13.77 -16.08
N ASP A 13 14.40 14.83 -15.28
CA ASP A 13 14.23 16.19 -15.73
C ASP A 13 15.44 16.67 -16.57
N ASP A 14 16.67 16.48 -16.08
CA ASP A 14 17.86 17.09 -16.67
C ASP A 14 18.47 16.27 -17.82
N VAL A 15 18.34 14.91 -17.73
CA VAL A 15 18.99 14.02 -18.70
C VAL A 15 18.02 13.50 -19.75
N TYR A 16 16.77 13.21 -19.34
CA TYR A 16 15.80 12.51 -20.19
C TYR A 16 14.59 13.37 -20.59
N GLY A 17 14.66 14.68 -20.38
CA GLY A 17 13.59 15.60 -20.84
C GLY A 17 12.26 15.43 -20.12
N GLY A 18 12.29 15.08 -18.84
CA GLY A 18 11.14 14.99 -17.96
C GLY A 18 10.59 13.58 -17.71
N ARG A 19 11.16 12.53 -18.35
CA ARG A 19 10.64 11.17 -18.22
C ARG A 19 11.75 10.13 -18.32
N LEU A 20 11.84 9.21 -17.36
CA LEU A 20 12.82 8.13 -17.40
C LEU A 20 12.52 7.16 -18.56
N PRO A 21 13.56 6.60 -19.21
CA PRO A 21 13.40 5.65 -20.32
C PRO A 21 12.88 4.28 -19.84
N VAL A 22 13.04 3.98 -18.55
CA VAL A 22 12.61 2.74 -17.91
C VAL A 22 11.80 3.10 -16.67
N HIS A 23 10.66 2.44 -16.51
CA HIS A 23 9.82 2.63 -15.31
C HIS A 23 10.55 2.16 -14.05
N VAL A 24 10.60 3.02 -13.03
CA VAL A 24 11.19 2.71 -11.73
C VAL A 24 10.09 2.58 -10.69
N ARG A 25 9.91 1.39 -10.14
CA ARG A 25 9.00 1.14 -9.02
C ARG A 25 9.77 1.09 -7.71
N CYS A 26 9.49 2.01 -6.80
CA CYS A 26 10.02 2.02 -5.46
C CYS A 26 9.09 1.23 -4.53
N LEU A 27 9.50 0.03 -4.12
CA LEU A 27 8.78 -0.76 -3.11
C LEU A 27 9.35 -0.40 -1.74
N ILE A 28 8.51 0.22 -0.90
CA ILE A 28 8.88 0.71 0.42
C ILE A 28 8.14 -0.13 1.45
N ASP A 29 8.79 -1.19 1.89
CA ASP A 29 8.29 -2.05 2.94
C ASP A 29 8.45 -1.35 4.30
N GLU A 30 7.48 -1.58 5.20
CA GLU A 30 7.41 -0.96 6.52
C GLU A 30 7.60 0.57 6.48
N CYS A 31 6.94 1.24 5.54
CA CYS A 31 7.13 2.66 5.23
C CYS A 31 7.09 3.59 6.46
N ALA A 32 6.34 3.23 7.50
CA ALA A 32 6.27 4.01 8.73
C ALA A 32 7.51 3.84 9.63
N ASN A 33 8.24 2.72 9.50
CA ASN A 33 9.37 2.39 10.38
C ASN A 33 10.70 2.99 9.90
N ILE A 34 10.78 3.36 8.61
CA ILE A 34 12.01 3.97 8.04
C ILE A 34 12.15 5.46 8.34
N GLY A 35 11.23 6.02 9.11
CA GLY A 35 11.17 7.45 9.39
C GLY A 35 10.46 8.26 8.30
N GLN A 36 10.39 9.57 8.49
CA GLN A 36 9.72 10.46 7.55
C GLN A 36 10.58 10.71 6.30
N ILE A 37 10.05 10.40 5.13
CA ILE A 37 10.61 10.83 3.84
C ILE A 37 10.14 12.28 3.63
N PRO A 38 11.04 13.29 3.60
CA PRO A 38 10.66 14.67 3.45
C PRO A 38 9.83 14.92 2.18
N LYS A 39 8.72 15.65 2.32
CA LYS A 39 7.83 16.03 1.20
C LYS A 39 7.26 14.85 0.40
N LEU A 40 7.10 13.68 1.03
CA LEU A 40 6.56 12.48 0.36
C LEU A 40 5.19 12.75 -0.27
N GLU A 41 4.34 13.55 0.39
CA GLU A 41 3.02 13.94 -0.12
C GLU A 41 3.08 14.67 -1.46
N LYS A 42 4.11 15.50 -1.67
CA LYS A 42 4.35 16.20 -2.94
C LYS A 42 4.98 15.28 -3.97
N LEU A 43 5.92 14.47 -3.54
CA LEU A 43 6.61 13.48 -4.37
C LEU A 43 5.61 12.54 -5.04
N ILE A 44 4.75 11.86 -4.27
CA ILE A 44 3.77 10.89 -4.80
C ILE A 44 2.84 11.55 -5.83
N ALA A 45 2.51 12.82 -5.65
CA ALA A 45 1.66 13.54 -6.59
C ALA A 45 2.35 13.80 -7.96
N THR A 46 3.68 13.85 -8.01
CA THR A 46 4.43 14.33 -9.19
C THR A 46 5.28 13.27 -9.89
N ILE A 47 5.68 12.20 -9.21
CA ILE A 47 6.61 11.19 -9.76
C ILE A 47 6.05 10.40 -10.94
N ARG A 48 4.71 10.31 -11.05
CA ARG A 48 4.05 9.56 -12.12
C ARG A 48 4.46 10.03 -13.51
N SER A 49 4.54 11.33 -13.74
CA SER A 49 4.95 11.91 -15.03
C SER A 49 6.36 11.53 -15.43
N ARG A 50 7.22 11.21 -14.46
CA ARG A 50 8.64 10.85 -14.62
C ARG A 50 8.89 9.35 -14.78
N GLU A 51 7.86 8.53 -14.97
CA GLU A 51 7.96 7.05 -14.99
C GLU A 51 8.46 6.47 -13.65
N ILE A 52 8.09 7.11 -12.55
CA ILE A 52 8.41 6.62 -11.21
C ILE A 52 7.10 6.29 -10.49
N SER A 53 7.04 5.16 -9.80
CA SER A 53 5.94 4.80 -8.91
C SER A 53 6.44 4.38 -7.55
N ALA A 54 5.63 4.60 -6.51
CA ALA A 54 5.90 4.15 -5.16
C ALA A 54 4.82 3.17 -4.71
N CYS A 55 5.24 2.09 -4.06
CA CYS A 55 4.37 1.16 -3.35
C CYS A 55 4.73 1.25 -1.87
N LEU A 56 3.79 1.77 -1.06
CA LEU A 56 3.97 1.93 0.38
C LEU A 56 3.31 0.75 1.09
N VAL A 57 4.08 -0.03 1.82
CA VAL A 57 3.57 -1.13 2.64
C VAL A 57 3.49 -0.67 4.09
N LEU A 58 2.33 -0.85 4.71
CA LEU A 58 2.02 -0.41 6.06
C LEU A 58 1.34 -1.55 6.82
N GLN A 59 1.60 -1.64 8.11
CA GLN A 59 0.87 -2.54 8.99
C GLN A 59 -0.50 -1.95 9.38
N ALA A 60 -0.58 -0.62 9.49
CA ALA A 60 -1.80 0.12 9.80
C ALA A 60 -1.74 1.55 9.25
N GLN A 61 -2.89 2.13 8.90
CA GLN A 61 -2.96 3.53 8.46
C GLN A 61 -2.62 4.51 9.58
N SER A 62 -2.93 4.17 10.83
CA SER A 62 -2.56 4.97 12.01
C SER A 62 -1.06 5.22 12.12
N GLN A 63 -0.22 4.27 11.68
CA GLN A 63 1.24 4.46 11.64
C GLN A 63 1.64 5.58 10.67
N LEU A 64 1.01 5.63 9.48
CA LEU A 64 1.27 6.71 8.53
C LEU A 64 0.83 8.07 9.09
N LYS A 65 -0.32 8.13 9.76
CA LYS A 65 -0.81 9.34 10.43
C LYS A 65 0.10 9.79 11.58
N ALA A 66 0.69 8.87 12.32
CA ALA A 66 1.64 9.20 13.37
C ALA A 66 2.90 9.89 12.81
N VAL A 67 3.41 9.44 11.65
CA VAL A 67 4.62 9.98 11.01
C VAL A 67 4.34 11.26 10.21
N TYR A 68 3.30 11.27 9.38
CA TYR A 68 3.03 12.36 8.42
C TYR A 68 1.91 13.32 8.84
N LYS A 69 1.24 13.06 9.97
CA LYS A 69 0.15 13.89 10.52
C LYS A 69 -0.89 14.19 9.44
N ASP A 70 -1.23 15.45 9.24
CA ASP A 70 -2.23 15.91 8.26
C ASP A 70 -1.89 15.57 6.80
N ASN A 71 -0.59 15.37 6.49
CA ASN A 71 -0.16 14.98 5.15
C ASN A 71 -0.45 13.50 4.83
N ALA A 72 -0.74 12.67 5.82
CA ALA A 72 -1.04 11.25 5.62
C ALA A 72 -2.24 11.05 4.69
N ASP A 73 -3.30 11.81 4.86
CA ASP A 73 -4.51 11.71 4.02
C ASP A 73 -4.21 12.14 2.57
N THR A 74 -3.31 13.10 2.37
CA THR A 74 -2.83 13.49 1.04
C THR A 74 -2.03 12.37 0.38
N ILE A 75 -1.17 11.68 1.13
CA ILE A 75 -0.40 10.54 0.65
C ILE A 75 -1.34 9.41 0.21
N ILE A 76 -2.29 9.05 1.09
CA ILE A 76 -3.28 8.01 0.81
C ILE A 76 -4.14 8.37 -0.39
N GLY A 77 -4.58 9.64 -0.48
CA GLY A 77 -5.41 10.15 -1.57
C GLY A 77 -4.73 10.12 -2.95
N ASN A 78 -3.40 10.21 -2.98
CA ASN A 78 -2.62 10.12 -4.22
C ASN A 78 -2.27 8.68 -4.63
N CYS A 79 -2.61 7.67 -3.79
CA CYS A 79 -2.47 6.26 -4.16
C CYS A 79 -3.69 5.81 -4.97
N ASP A 80 -3.49 5.54 -6.26
CA ASP A 80 -4.55 5.08 -7.16
C ASP A 80 -5.00 3.64 -6.87
N SER A 81 -4.16 2.85 -6.21
CA SER A 81 -4.42 1.46 -5.84
C SER A 81 -4.21 1.27 -4.35
N ARG A 82 -5.16 0.60 -3.70
CA ARG A 82 -5.07 0.19 -2.30
C ARG A 82 -5.35 -1.29 -2.20
N LEU A 83 -4.45 -2.02 -1.55
CA LEU A 83 -4.58 -3.45 -1.34
C LEU A 83 -4.61 -3.74 0.16
N PHE A 84 -5.74 -4.24 0.65
CA PHE A 84 -5.89 -4.69 2.02
C PHE A 84 -5.68 -6.20 2.09
N LEU A 85 -4.69 -6.60 2.87
CA LEU A 85 -4.28 -8.00 3.03
C LEU A 85 -4.76 -8.63 4.34
N GLY A 86 -5.65 -7.96 5.05
CA GLY A 86 -6.11 -8.34 6.38
C GLY A 86 -5.43 -7.52 7.47
N GLY A 87 -6.00 -7.57 8.65
CA GLY A 87 -5.52 -6.84 9.83
C GLY A 87 -6.68 -6.55 10.78
N SER A 88 -6.36 -6.18 12.01
CA SER A 88 -7.34 -5.94 13.08
C SER A 88 -7.30 -4.51 13.65
N GLU A 89 -6.50 -3.60 13.04
CA GLU A 89 -6.39 -2.24 13.55
C GLU A 89 -7.67 -1.44 13.26
N PRO A 90 -8.35 -0.92 14.33
CA PRO A 90 -9.72 -0.41 14.19
C PRO A 90 -9.86 0.80 13.27
N THR A 91 -8.85 1.68 13.22
CA THR A 91 -8.89 2.88 12.35
C THR A 91 -8.84 2.47 10.88
N THR A 92 -7.93 1.57 10.53
CA THR A 92 -7.80 1.01 9.17
C THR A 92 -9.10 0.33 8.73
N LEU A 93 -9.69 -0.51 9.61
CA LEU A 93 -10.93 -1.22 9.30
C LEU A 93 -12.11 -0.26 9.10
N LYS A 94 -12.24 0.77 9.94
CA LYS A 94 -13.30 1.79 9.81
C LYS A 94 -13.16 2.58 8.51
N GLU A 95 -11.96 3.03 8.17
CA GLU A 95 -11.70 3.77 6.94
C GLU A 95 -11.91 2.90 5.70
N LEU A 96 -11.52 1.64 5.76
CA LEU A 96 -11.77 0.68 4.69
C LEU A 96 -13.27 0.45 4.50
N SER A 97 -14.03 0.12 5.56
CA SER A 97 -15.48 -0.08 5.51
C SER A 97 -16.19 1.13 4.92
N ALA A 98 -15.84 2.34 5.39
CA ALA A 98 -16.41 3.59 4.86
C ALA A 98 -16.09 3.80 3.37
N SER A 99 -14.88 3.45 2.93
CA SER A 99 -14.45 3.59 1.54
C SER A 99 -15.07 2.57 0.59
N LEU A 100 -15.46 1.39 1.09
CA LEU A 100 -16.19 0.38 0.32
C LEU A 100 -17.62 0.83 0.00
N GLY A 101 -18.21 1.67 0.86
CA GLY A 101 -19.55 2.19 0.69
C GLY A 101 -20.65 1.26 1.21
N LYS A 102 -21.88 1.53 0.77
CA LYS A 102 -23.09 0.82 1.22
C LYS A 102 -23.85 0.23 0.06
N GLU A 103 -24.49 -0.90 0.31
CA GLU A 103 -25.52 -1.47 -0.54
C GLU A 103 -26.92 -1.16 0.01
N THR A 104 -27.90 -1.09 -0.87
CA THR A 104 -29.31 -0.96 -0.45
C THR A 104 -29.94 -2.33 -0.32
N ILE A 105 -30.42 -2.64 0.87
CA ILE A 105 -31.19 -3.87 1.13
C ILE A 105 -32.67 -3.52 1.30
N ASP A 106 -33.53 -4.36 0.75
CA ASP A 106 -34.97 -4.25 0.94
C ASP A 106 -35.36 -5.14 2.12
N ILE A 107 -35.91 -4.53 3.17
CA ILE A 107 -36.44 -5.24 4.35
C ILE A 107 -37.94 -5.22 4.28
N ALA A 108 -38.56 -6.41 4.24
CA ALA A 108 -39.99 -6.58 4.37
C ALA A 108 -40.36 -6.87 5.82
N ASN A 109 -41.01 -5.93 6.49
CA ASN A 109 -41.53 -6.13 7.81
C ASN A 109 -43.01 -6.55 7.68
N THR A 110 -43.34 -7.77 8.16
CA THR A 110 -44.71 -8.24 8.25
C THR A 110 -45.24 -7.95 9.66
N GLY A 111 -46.26 -7.11 9.75
CA GLY A 111 -47.00 -6.89 10.99
C GLY A 111 -48.31 -7.74 10.99
N GLU A 112 -48.50 -8.59 11.97
CA GLU A 112 -49.73 -9.31 12.19
C GLU A 112 -50.42 -8.70 13.42
N SER A 113 -51.61 -8.12 13.21
CA SER A 113 -52.43 -7.62 14.31
C SER A 113 -53.54 -8.65 14.60
N ARG A 114 -53.57 -9.18 15.83
CA ARG A 114 -54.59 -10.11 16.30
C ARG A 114 -55.69 -9.33 17.01
N GLY A 115 -56.61 -8.77 16.23
CA GLY A 115 -57.86 -8.19 16.70
C GLY A 115 -59.07 -9.05 16.29
N LYS A 116 -60.31 -8.50 16.37
CA LYS A 116 -61.53 -9.18 15.85
C LYS A 116 -61.47 -9.47 14.35
N GLU A 117 -60.57 -8.78 13.62
CA GLU A 117 -60.22 -9.09 12.25
C GLU A 117 -58.69 -9.16 12.13
N VAL A 118 -58.17 -10.21 11.48
CA VAL A 118 -56.75 -10.40 11.23
C VAL A 118 -56.37 -9.47 10.11
N SER A 119 -55.51 -8.46 10.37
CA SER A 119 -54.99 -7.56 9.39
C SER A 119 -53.49 -7.84 9.20
N HIS A 120 -53.08 -8.09 7.95
CA HIS A 120 -51.69 -8.22 7.56
C HIS A 120 -51.25 -6.94 6.91
N SER A 121 -50.21 -6.31 7.47
CA SER A 121 -49.55 -5.18 6.85
C SER A 121 -48.15 -5.59 6.39
N LEU A 122 -47.84 -5.34 5.13
CA LEU A 122 -46.50 -5.48 4.55
C LEU A 122 -45.90 -4.08 4.41
N ASN A 123 -44.83 -3.83 5.14
CA ASN A 123 -44.08 -2.57 5.02
C ASN A 123 -42.70 -2.83 4.45
N TYR A 124 -42.41 -2.27 3.29
CA TYR A 124 -41.09 -2.35 2.66
C TYR A 124 -40.26 -1.14 3.05
N GLN A 125 -39.10 -1.39 3.65
CA GLN A 125 -38.12 -0.36 3.95
C GLN A 125 -36.83 -0.63 3.21
N LYS A 126 -36.27 0.43 2.63
CA LYS A 126 -34.92 0.39 2.04
C LYS A 126 -33.93 0.84 3.10
N LEU A 127 -32.99 -0.02 3.43
CA LEU A 127 -31.94 0.27 4.39
C LEU A 127 -30.56 0.19 3.72
N GLY A 128 -29.70 1.15 4.03
CA GLY A 128 -28.29 1.10 3.61
C GLY A 128 -27.49 0.22 4.56
N LYS A 129 -26.99 -0.90 4.05
CA LYS A 129 -26.05 -1.79 4.76
C LYS A 129 -24.63 -1.54 4.25
N ASP A 130 -23.63 -1.49 5.15
CA ASP A 130 -22.24 -1.43 4.73
C ASP A 130 -21.91 -2.64 3.84
N LEU A 131 -21.22 -2.41 2.72
CA LEU A 131 -20.84 -3.48 1.78
C LEU A 131 -19.94 -4.51 2.47
N ALA A 132 -19.08 -4.07 3.37
CA ALA A 132 -18.37 -4.90 4.33
C ALA A 132 -18.27 -4.12 5.66
N SER A 133 -18.84 -4.66 6.71
CA SER A 133 -18.79 -4.06 8.05
C SER A 133 -17.40 -4.20 8.65
N VAL A 134 -17.11 -3.42 9.69
CA VAL A 134 -15.83 -3.51 10.44
C VAL A 134 -15.63 -4.93 11.00
N ASP A 135 -16.70 -5.54 11.48
CA ASP A 135 -16.68 -6.88 12.05
C ASP A 135 -16.36 -7.94 10.98
N GLU A 136 -17.00 -7.85 9.82
CA GLU A 136 -16.73 -8.74 8.67
C GLU A 136 -15.28 -8.60 8.18
N LEU A 137 -14.77 -7.36 8.13
CA LEU A 137 -13.38 -7.09 7.74
C LEU A 137 -12.36 -7.63 8.74
N SER A 138 -12.69 -7.59 10.04
CA SER A 138 -11.81 -8.07 11.11
C SER A 138 -11.57 -9.58 11.09
N VAL A 139 -12.54 -10.33 10.55
CA VAL A 139 -12.50 -11.80 10.41
C VAL A 139 -12.29 -12.24 8.96
N LEU A 140 -11.81 -11.34 8.10
CA LEU A 140 -11.52 -11.66 6.70
C LEU A 140 -10.58 -12.86 6.63
N ASP A 141 -10.93 -13.85 5.82
CA ASP A 141 -10.13 -15.05 5.61
C ASP A 141 -8.68 -14.71 5.23
N GLY A 142 -7.72 -15.39 5.85
CA GLY A 142 -6.30 -15.13 5.64
C GLY A 142 -5.81 -15.31 4.21
N GLY A 143 -6.53 -16.07 3.37
CA GLY A 143 -6.28 -16.25 1.95
C GLY A 143 -6.93 -15.19 1.06
N LYS A 144 -7.75 -14.27 1.61
CA LYS A 144 -8.45 -13.22 0.87
C LYS A 144 -7.79 -11.86 1.00
N CYS A 145 -8.05 -11.01 0.01
CA CYS A 145 -7.64 -9.61 0.01
C CYS A 145 -8.71 -8.74 -0.64
N ILE A 146 -8.69 -7.44 -0.32
CA ILE A 146 -9.56 -6.44 -0.94
C ILE A 146 -8.70 -5.47 -1.74
N LEU A 147 -8.97 -5.38 -3.04
CA LEU A 147 -8.31 -4.46 -3.94
C LEU A 147 -9.25 -3.32 -4.31
N GLN A 148 -8.82 -2.10 -4.08
CA GLN A 148 -9.48 -0.87 -4.53
C GLN A 148 -8.62 -0.20 -5.59
N LEU A 149 -9.23 0.12 -6.72
CA LEU A 149 -8.60 0.87 -7.81
C LEU A 149 -9.43 2.12 -8.08
N ARG A 150 -8.77 3.23 -8.37
CA ARG A 150 -9.46 4.49 -8.70
C ARG A 150 -10.36 4.30 -9.92
N GLY A 151 -11.63 4.68 -9.80
CA GLY A 151 -12.61 4.61 -10.89
C GLY A 151 -13.24 3.24 -11.13
N VAL A 152 -12.94 2.25 -10.29
CA VAL A 152 -13.51 0.90 -10.41
C VAL A 152 -14.11 0.48 -9.06
N ARG A 153 -15.11 -0.40 -9.10
CA ARG A 153 -15.67 -0.99 -7.86
C ARG A 153 -14.62 -1.85 -7.16
N PRO A 154 -14.64 -1.92 -5.82
CA PRO A 154 -13.73 -2.77 -5.06
C PRO A 154 -13.84 -4.25 -5.46
N PHE A 155 -12.74 -4.96 -5.36
CA PHE A 155 -12.65 -6.39 -5.64
C PHE A 155 -12.32 -7.15 -4.35
N LEU A 156 -13.08 -8.20 -4.07
CA LEU A 156 -12.67 -9.25 -3.14
C LEU A 156 -11.97 -10.34 -3.96
N SER A 157 -10.73 -10.66 -3.64
CA SER A 157 -9.90 -11.59 -4.41
C SER A 157 -9.13 -12.53 -3.49
N ASP A 158 -8.61 -13.60 -4.06
CA ASP A 158 -7.67 -14.47 -3.39
C ASP A 158 -6.26 -13.86 -3.40
N LYS A 159 -5.52 -14.05 -2.30
CA LYS A 159 -4.09 -13.74 -2.26
C LYS A 159 -3.34 -14.69 -3.19
N TYR A 160 -2.33 -14.16 -3.84
CA TYR A 160 -1.46 -14.99 -4.67
C TYR A 160 -0.65 -15.95 -3.79
N ASP A 161 -0.67 -17.22 -4.15
CA ASP A 161 0.16 -18.23 -3.50
C ASP A 161 1.59 -18.15 -4.07
N ILE A 162 2.49 -17.58 -3.28
CA ILE A 162 3.88 -17.36 -3.68
C ILE A 162 4.61 -18.66 -4.04
N THR A 163 4.20 -19.79 -3.48
CA THR A 163 4.83 -21.10 -3.75
C THR A 163 4.63 -21.54 -5.19
N LYS A 164 3.61 -20.99 -5.88
CA LYS A 164 3.33 -21.23 -7.31
C LYS A 164 4.14 -20.34 -8.25
N HIS A 165 4.87 -19.35 -7.71
CA HIS A 165 5.67 -18.48 -8.56
C HIS A 165 6.90 -19.20 -9.12
N PRO A 166 7.21 -19.09 -10.44
CA PRO A 166 8.35 -19.78 -11.06
C PRO A 166 9.70 -19.53 -10.36
N ASN A 167 9.85 -18.36 -9.76
CA ASN A 167 11.08 -17.96 -9.07
C ASN A 167 11.08 -18.32 -7.57
N TYR A 168 10.03 -18.96 -7.04
CA TYR A 168 9.98 -19.36 -5.63
C TYR A 168 11.18 -20.22 -5.23
N LYS A 169 11.65 -21.07 -6.15
CA LYS A 169 12.84 -21.92 -5.98
C LYS A 169 14.15 -21.17 -5.68
N TYR A 170 14.20 -19.85 -5.92
CA TYR A 170 15.37 -19.01 -5.64
C TYR A 170 15.29 -18.29 -4.29
N LEU A 171 14.19 -18.44 -3.56
CA LEU A 171 14.04 -17.84 -2.24
C LEU A 171 14.69 -18.70 -1.16
N SER A 172 15.12 -18.07 -0.08
CA SER A 172 15.64 -18.74 1.11
C SER A 172 14.59 -19.64 1.78
N ASP A 173 13.31 -19.30 1.66
CA ASP A 173 12.19 -20.10 2.16
C ASP A 173 12.05 -21.45 1.46
N TYR A 174 12.48 -21.52 0.20
CA TYR A 174 12.52 -22.79 -0.54
C TYR A 174 13.77 -23.59 -0.20
N ASP A 175 14.93 -22.95 -0.18
CA ASP A 175 16.22 -23.58 0.12
C ASP A 175 17.11 -22.57 0.88
N PRO A 176 17.51 -22.87 2.13
CA PRO A 176 18.39 -21.99 2.92
C PRO A 176 19.70 -21.61 2.23
N ARG A 177 20.16 -22.41 1.26
CA ARG A 177 21.36 -22.11 0.45
C ARG A 177 21.19 -20.90 -0.47
N ASN A 178 19.94 -20.48 -0.73
CA ASN A 178 19.63 -19.27 -1.51
C ASN A 178 19.76 -17.98 -0.67
N ASN A 179 20.08 -18.12 0.60
CA ASN A 179 20.26 -16.95 1.46
C ASN A 179 21.40 -16.08 0.93
N PHE A 180 21.13 -14.75 0.84
CA PHE A 180 22.12 -13.81 0.34
C PHE A 180 23.17 -13.51 1.41
N ASP A 181 24.42 -13.88 1.11
CA ASP A 181 25.57 -13.61 1.96
C ASP A 181 26.19 -12.25 1.58
N ILE A 182 25.88 -11.22 2.37
CA ILE A 182 26.32 -9.86 2.13
C ILE A 182 27.86 -9.74 2.28
N GLU A 183 28.48 -10.46 3.22
CA GLU A 183 29.92 -10.38 3.45
C GLU A 183 30.70 -10.96 2.26
N LYS A 184 30.25 -12.10 1.76
CA LYS A 184 30.80 -12.72 0.56
C LYS A 184 30.63 -11.83 -0.67
N PHE A 185 29.46 -11.21 -0.81
CA PHE A 185 29.17 -10.28 -1.91
C PHE A 185 30.11 -9.06 -1.85
N LEU A 186 30.24 -8.44 -0.69
CA LEU A 186 31.10 -7.27 -0.49
C LEU A 186 32.58 -7.64 -0.73
N SER A 187 33.04 -8.75 -0.19
CA SER A 187 34.42 -9.23 -0.39
C SER A 187 34.75 -9.51 -1.87
N THR A 188 33.75 -9.88 -2.66
CA THR A 188 33.90 -10.14 -4.10
C THR A 188 33.90 -8.86 -4.93
N ARG A 189 33.07 -7.86 -4.53
CA ARG A 189 32.97 -6.58 -5.26
C ARG A 189 34.04 -5.56 -4.89
N LEU A 190 34.52 -5.57 -3.64
CA LEU A 190 35.56 -4.65 -3.16
C LEU A 190 36.98 -5.01 -3.61
N LYS A 191 37.16 -5.98 -4.51
CA LYS A 191 38.41 -6.11 -5.25
C LYS A 191 38.49 -4.99 -6.31
N THR A 192 38.68 -3.78 -5.79
CA THR A 192 39.04 -2.63 -6.61
C THR A 192 40.34 -2.94 -7.34
N LYS A 193 40.36 -2.75 -8.64
CA LYS A 193 41.61 -2.84 -9.39
C LYS A 193 42.53 -1.73 -8.87
N ALA A 194 43.79 -2.01 -8.67
CA ALA A 194 44.79 -1.08 -8.10
C ALA A 194 44.94 0.26 -8.87
N ASN A 195 44.28 0.43 -10.02
CA ASN A 195 44.33 1.61 -10.88
C ASN A 195 42.98 2.39 -10.94
N ASP A 196 42.00 2.06 -10.16
CA ASP A 196 40.73 2.83 -10.15
C ASP A 196 40.95 4.08 -9.28
N THR A 197 40.95 5.26 -9.90
CA THR A 197 40.90 6.56 -9.21
C THR A 197 39.48 6.81 -8.77
N TYR A 198 39.28 6.96 -7.44
CA TYR A 198 37.99 7.32 -6.83
C TYR A 198 38.05 8.80 -6.43
N ASP A 199 37.03 9.56 -6.79
CA ASP A 199 36.82 10.88 -6.23
C ASP A 199 36.27 10.70 -4.78
N ALA A 200 37.10 11.02 -3.81
CA ALA A 200 36.72 11.03 -2.41
C ALA A 200 36.16 12.41 -2.07
N TYR A 201 34.89 12.48 -1.65
CA TYR A 201 34.27 13.69 -1.13
C TYR A 201 34.34 13.65 0.40
N GLU A 202 35.04 14.59 1.00
CA GLU A 202 34.95 14.82 2.45
C GLU A 202 33.60 15.49 2.76
N ILE A 203 32.78 14.82 3.56
CA ILE A 203 31.57 15.41 4.12
C ILE A 203 32.01 16.20 5.35
N THR A 204 32.21 17.52 5.21
CA THR A 204 32.35 18.40 6.35
C THR A 204 30.97 18.58 7.01
N GLU A 205 30.78 18.02 8.21
CA GLU A 205 29.67 18.40 9.06
C GLU A 205 29.81 19.88 9.44
N THR A 206 29.02 20.74 8.80
CA THR A 206 28.81 22.09 9.33
C THR A 206 27.85 21.96 10.51
N ALA A 207 28.43 22.00 11.72
CA ALA A 207 27.67 22.23 12.95
C ALA A 207 27.07 23.66 12.88
N GLU A 208 25.73 23.75 12.87
CA GLU A 208 24.90 24.86 13.35
C GLU A 208 23.69 24.30 14.12
#